data_52e9181aa6d50c662073858296cf8ccf
#
_entry.id   52e9181aa6d50c662073858296cf8ccf
#
_cell.length_a   1.000
_cell.length_b   1.000
_cell.length_c   1.000
_cell.angle_alpha   90.00
_cell.angle_beta   90.00
_cell.angle_gamma   90.00
#
_symmetry.space_group_name_H-M   'P 1'
#
loop_
_entity.id
_entity.type
_entity.pdbx_description
1 polymer ?
#
loop_
_entity_poly.entity_id
_entity_poly.type
_entity_poly.pdbx_seq_one_letter_code
_entity_poly.pdbx_strand_id
1 'polypeptide(L)'
;MIKKIVKEISKFTKIPFKPAANKFAELAAHDSIVNFSGTLNTCAVALMKISNDIRFLGSGPRAGYGELILPENEPGSSIMPGKVNPTQCEAVTMVCVKVIGNHNGITIAGSHGHFELNVFKPLIAHNILQSIDLIADSTKNFSLYCVKDIKANKKKIQEHLDNSLMLVTALAPHIGYDNAAKIAKTALKNGTSLKTEALKTGLINEKDYKKIVDPKKMIYPA
;
A
#
# COMPACT_ATOMS: atom_id res chain seq x y z
N MET A 1 37.04 7.18 -32.07
CA MET A 1 36.83 5.82 -31.55
C MET A 1 35.55 5.71 -30.72
N ILE A 2 35.37 6.44 -29.62
CA ILE A 2 34.21 6.34 -28.71
C ILE A 2 32.86 6.47 -29.43
N LYS A 3 32.66 7.49 -30.28
CA LYS A 3 31.41 7.69 -31.05
C LYS A 3 31.02 6.49 -31.93
N LYS A 4 32.02 5.78 -32.50
CA LYS A 4 31.77 4.58 -33.30
C LYS A 4 31.31 3.41 -32.42
N ILE A 5 31.99 3.18 -31.28
CA ILE A 5 31.63 2.12 -30.34
C ILE A 5 30.20 2.33 -29.81
N VAL A 6 29.87 3.54 -29.34
CA VAL A 6 28.53 3.87 -28.83
C VAL A 6 27.46 3.67 -29.93
N LYS A 7 27.76 4.02 -31.19
CA LYS A 7 26.83 3.78 -32.28
C LYS A 7 26.57 2.29 -32.53
N GLU A 8 27.62 1.44 -32.47
CA GLU A 8 27.43 -0.02 -32.62
C GLU A 8 26.69 -0.64 -31.45
N ILE A 9 26.97 -0.21 -30.20
CA ILE A 9 26.20 -0.63 -29.01
C ILE A 9 24.72 -0.23 -29.17
N SER A 10 24.45 1.01 -29.62
CA SER A 10 23.06 1.47 -29.82
C SER A 10 22.34 0.65 -30.91
N LYS A 11 23.02 0.26 -31.97
CA LYS A 11 22.44 -0.61 -33.02
C LYS A 11 22.14 -2.01 -32.47
N PHE A 12 23.06 -2.59 -31.73
CA PHE A 12 22.94 -3.94 -31.18
C PHE A 12 21.83 -4.03 -30.14
N THR A 13 21.79 -3.07 -29.22
CA THR A 13 20.81 -3.06 -28.10
C THR A 13 19.47 -2.44 -28.44
N LYS A 14 19.38 -1.70 -29.58
CA LYS A 14 18.24 -0.84 -29.95
C LYS A 14 17.94 0.27 -28.93
N ILE A 15 18.90 0.60 -28.07
CA ILE A 15 18.81 1.67 -27.09
C ILE A 15 19.68 2.85 -27.54
N PRO A 16 19.20 4.10 -27.51
CA PRO A 16 19.94 5.27 -27.99
C PRO A 16 21.00 5.71 -26.99
N PHE A 17 22.14 5.02 -26.92
CA PHE A 17 23.28 5.41 -26.11
C PHE A 17 23.96 6.67 -26.64
N LYS A 18 24.48 7.49 -25.73
CA LYS A 18 25.29 8.68 -26.02
C LYS A 18 26.58 8.64 -25.22
N PRO A 19 27.69 9.16 -25.73
CA PRO A 19 28.89 9.35 -24.91
C PRO A 19 28.61 10.35 -23.80
N ALA A 20 29.10 10.09 -22.61
CA ALA A 20 29.01 11.04 -21.50
C ALA A 20 29.74 12.36 -21.84
N ALA A 21 29.16 13.47 -21.44
CA ALA A 21 29.76 14.80 -21.62
C ALA A 21 31.02 14.93 -20.76
N ASN A 22 30.92 14.57 -19.49
CA ASN A 22 32.06 14.52 -18.56
C ASN A 22 32.31 13.06 -18.14
N LYS A 23 33.39 12.49 -18.65
CA LYS A 23 33.75 11.10 -18.40
C LYS A 23 34.28 10.85 -16.99
N PHE A 24 34.86 11.87 -16.35
CA PHE A 24 35.31 11.77 -14.97
C PHE A 24 34.11 11.66 -14.03
N ALA A 25 33.11 12.53 -14.21
CA ALA A 25 31.90 12.48 -13.42
C ALA A 25 31.16 11.12 -13.55
N GLU A 26 30.94 10.64 -14.78
CA GLU A 26 30.23 9.37 -15.02
C GLU A 26 31.02 8.12 -14.57
N LEU A 27 32.32 8.23 -14.37
CA LEU A 27 33.12 7.14 -13.82
C LEU A 27 33.07 7.12 -12.31
N ALA A 28 32.92 8.26 -11.67
CA ALA A 28 32.95 8.43 -10.21
C ALA A 28 31.55 8.54 -9.60
N ALA A 29 30.60 9.24 -10.24
CA ALA A 29 29.27 9.51 -9.70
C ALA A 29 28.22 8.55 -10.26
N HIS A 30 27.23 8.24 -9.45
CA HIS A 30 26.10 7.36 -9.81
C HIS A 30 24.75 7.97 -9.44
N ASP A 31 24.64 9.28 -9.49
CA ASP A 31 23.48 10.06 -9.04
C ASP A 31 22.19 9.63 -9.71
N SER A 32 22.22 9.36 -11.04
CA SER A 32 21.07 8.92 -11.80
C SER A 32 20.55 7.56 -11.33
N ILE A 33 21.45 6.62 -11.00
CA ILE A 33 21.06 5.29 -10.50
C ILE A 33 20.55 5.38 -9.08
N VAL A 34 21.17 6.20 -8.22
CA VAL A 34 20.68 6.45 -6.86
C VAL A 34 19.28 7.04 -6.89
N ASN A 35 19.04 8.02 -7.76
CA ASN A 35 17.70 8.61 -7.94
C ASN A 35 16.68 7.59 -8.45
N PHE A 36 17.03 6.79 -9.45
CA PHE A 36 16.16 5.72 -9.94
C PHE A 36 15.85 4.68 -8.86
N SER A 37 16.86 4.28 -8.09
CA SER A 37 16.67 3.40 -6.93
C SER A 37 15.74 4.02 -5.88
N GLY A 38 15.82 5.34 -5.64
CA GLY A 38 14.88 6.08 -4.79
C GLY A 38 13.44 6.01 -5.29
N THR A 39 13.23 6.02 -6.60
CA THR A 39 11.89 5.84 -7.20
C THR A 39 11.36 4.42 -6.97
N LEU A 40 12.19 3.38 -7.13
CA LEU A 40 11.83 2.01 -6.79
C LEU A 40 11.52 1.85 -5.30
N ASN A 41 12.29 2.51 -4.43
CA ASN A 41 12.04 2.54 -3.00
C ASN A 41 10.67 3.17 -2.67
N THR A 42 10.31 4.27 -3.32
CA THR A 42 8.98 4.89 -3.16
C THR A 42 7.87 3.93 -3.60
N CYS A 43 8.07 3.22 -4.70
CA CYS A 43 7.14 2.19 -5.17
C CYS A 43 7.00 1.06 -4.13
N ALA A 44 8.11 0.58 -3.57
CA ALA A 44 8.10 -0.46 -2.54
C ALA A 44 7.35 -0.01 -1.27
N VAL A 45 7.52 1.23 -0.83
CA VAL A 45 6.80 1.79 0.32
C VAL A 45 5.28 1.80 0.06
N ALA A 46 4.85 2.21 -1.14
CA ALA A 46 3.44 2.21 -1.51
C ALA A 46 2.86 0.79 -1.57
N LEU A 47 3.57 -0.15 -2.19
CA LEU A 47 3.17 -1.55 -2.27
C LEU A 47 3.11 -2.23 -0.89
N MET A 48 4.03 -1.92 0.01
CA MET A 48 4.03 -2.38 1.39
C MET A 48 2.72 -1.98 2.10
N LYS A 49 2.33 -0.73 1.98
CA LYS A 49 1.09 -0.20 2.57
C LYS A 49 -0.13 -0.90 1.98
N ILE A 50 -0.23 -0.98 0.65
CA ILE A 50 -1.35 -1.62 -0.05
C ILE A 50 -1.50 -3.09 0.37
N SER A 51 -0.38 -3.84 0.37
CA SER A 51 -0.40 -5.26 0.71
C SER A 51 -0.80 -5.51 2.16
N ASN A 52 -0.33 -4.68 3.09
CA ASN A 52 -0.72 -4.77 4.49
C ASN A 52 -2.20 -4.45 4.69
N ASP A 53 -2.74 -3.41 4.05
CA ASP A 53 -4.16 -3.08 4.15
C ASP A 53 -5.04 -4.22 3.63
N ILE A 54 -4.72 -4.77 2.46
CA ILE A 54 -5.45 -5.91 1.89
C ILE A 54 -5.40 -7.11 2.84
N ARG A 55 -4.22 -7.41 3.39
CA ARG A 55 -4.05 -8.52 4.35
C ARG A 55 -4.88 -8.33 5.61
N PHE A 56 -4.89 -7.13 6.19
CA PHE A 56 -5.68 -6.85 7.39
C PHE A 56 -7.18 -6.87 7.11
N LEU A 57 -7.63 -6.23 6.03
CA LEU A 57 -9.03 -6.21 5.64
C LEU A 57 -9.55 -7.61 5.28
N GLY A 58 -8.68 -8.50 4.77
CA GLY A 58 -8.99 -9.91 4.51
C GLY A 58 -8.87 -10.83 5.72
N SER A 59 -8.50 -10.32 6.90
CA SER A 59 -8.32 -11.15 8.10
C SER A 59 -9.64 -11.74 8.62
N GLY A 60 -9.59 -12.96 9.08
CA GLY A 60 -10.78 -13.67 9.60
C GLY A 60 -10.62 -15.17 9.45
N PRO A 61 -11.71 -15.92 9.18
CA PRO A 61 -13.04 -15.51 8.70
C PRO A 61 -14.02 -14.98 9.77
N ARG A 62 -13.87 -15.33 11.04
CA ARG A 62 -14.82 -14.91 12.09
C ARG A 62 -14.21 -13.89 13.06
N ALA A 63 -12.95 -14.06 13.38
CA ALA A 63 -12.17 -13.20 14.28
C ALA A 63 -11.18 -12.36 13.48
N GLY A 64 -11.59 -11.21 12.97
CA GLY A 64 -10.82 -10.32 12.16
C GLY A 64 -11.70 -9.29 11.47
N TYR A 65 -11.13 -8.45 10.60
CA TYR A 65 -11.90 -7.45 9.88
C TYR A 65 -12.87 -8.09 8.89
N GLY A 66 -12.41 -9.02 8.07
CA GLY A 66 -13.25 -9.79 7.16
C GLY A 66 -14.01 -8.95 6.13
N GLU A 67 -13.55 -7.73 5.84
CA GLU A 67 -14.18 -6.83 4.87
C GLU A 67 -13.86 -7.20 3.43
N LEU A 68 -12.71 -7.85 3.20
CA LEU A 68 -12.32 -8.41 1.92
C LEU A 68 -12.32 -9.94 1.97
N ILE A 69 -12.75 -10.55 0.87
CA ILE A 69 -12.62 -11.98 0.61
C ILE A 69 -11.47 -12.13 -0.37
N LEU A 70 -10.39 -12.72 0.09
CA LEU A 70 -9.19 -12.97 -0.72
C LEU A 70 -9.35 -14.29 -1.49
N PRO A 71 -8.73 -14.41 -2.69
CA PRO A 71 -8.75 -15.66 -3.45
C PRO A 71 -7.95 -16.76 -2.74
N GLU A 72 -8.45 -17.99 -2.83
CA GLU A 72 -7.77 -19.19 -2.34
C GLU A 72 -6.87 -19.73 -3.44
N ASN A 73 -5.57 -19.44 -3.36
CA ASN A 73 -4.62 -19.87 -4.39
C ASN A 73 -3.93 -21.19 -4.06
N GLU A 74 -3.93 -21.57 -2.77
CA GLU A 74 -3.17 -22.72 -2.26
C GLU A 74 -3.78 -23.24 -0.95
N PRO A 75 -3.51 -24.49 -0.57
CA PRO A 75 -3.88 -25.00 0.75
C PRO A 75 -3.27 -24.14 1.85
N GLY A 76 -4.11 -23.55 2.71
CA GLY A 76 -3.67 -22.59 3.70
C GLY A 76 -2.79 -23.17 4.81
N SER A 77 -2.94 -24.48 5.11
CA SER A 77 -2.16 -25.15 6.15
C SER A 77 -2.38 -26.66 6.07
N SER A 78 -1.34 -27.45 6.34
CA SER A 78 -1.42 -28.92 6.47
C SER A 78 -2.18 -29.36 7.73
N ILE A 79 -2.26 -28.51 8.76
CA ILE A 79 -2.85 -28.84 10.07
C ILE A 79 -4.19 -28.11 10.32
N MET A 80 -4.55 -27.15 9.51
CA MET A 80 -5.80 -26.37 9.64
C MET A 80 -6.58 -26.39 8.32
N PRO A 81 -7.48 -27.37 8.12
CA PRO A 81 -8.31 -27.42 6.90
C PRO A 81 -9.15 -26.15 6.72
N GLY A 82 -9.22 -25.64 5.49
CA GLY A 82 -10.01 -24.45 5.17
C GLY A 82 -9.38 -23.11 5.58
N LYS A 83 -8.13 -23.10 6.06
CA LYS A 83 -7.40 -21.85 6.32
C LYS A 83 -6.96 -21.23 4.99
N VAL A 84 -7.30 -19.96 4.78
CA VAL A 84 -6.79 -19.14 3.66
C VAL A 84 -5.69 -18.24 4.18
N ASN A 85 -4.51 -18.32 3.56
CA ASN A 85 -3.38 -17.44 3.89
C ASN A 85 -3.28 -16.31 2.85
N PRO A 86 -2.93 -15.08 3.26
CA PRO A 86 -2.70 -13.95 2.35
C PRO A 86 -1.28 -13.99 1.75
N THR A 87 -0.87 -15.15 1.20
CA THR A 87 0.52 -15.44 0.78
C THR A 87 1.05 -14.47 -0.26
N GLN A 88 0.20 -13.99 -1.17
CA GLN A 88 0.60 -12.98 -2.15
C GLN A 88 0.91 -11.64 -1.49
N CYS A 89 0.13 -11.23 -0.48
CA CYS A 89 0.43 -10.04 0.30
C CYS A 89 1.75 -10.19 1.08
N GLU A 90 1.98 -11.36 1.67
CA GLU A 90 3.21 -11.67 2.42
C GLU A 90 4.42 -11.63 1.51
N ALA A 91 4.35 -12.23 0.32
CA ALA A 91 5.41 -12.21 -0.68
C ALA A 91 5.78 -10.78 -1.10
N VAL A 92 4.79 -9.94 -1.41
CA VAL A 92 5.02 -8.54 -1.78
C VAL A 92 5.68 -7.77 -0.63
N THR A 93 5.24 -7.96 0.61
CA THR A 93 5.86 -7.25 1.76
C THR A 93 7.33 -7.65 1.95
N MET A 94 7.69 -8.94 1.77
CA MET A 94 9.09 -9.41 1.80
C MET A 94 9.92 -8.78 0.68
N VAL A 95 9.38 -8.73 -0.54
CA VAL A 95 10.03 -8.05 -1.68
C VAL A 95 10.26 -6.58 -1.38
N CYS A 96 9.27 -5.88 -0.83
CA CYS A 96 9.41 -4.47 -0.47
C CYS A 96 10.55 -4.24 0.54
N VAL A 97 10.66 -5.08 1.58
CA VAL A 97 11.77 -5.01 2.54
C VAL A 97 13.11 -5.18 1.84
N LYS A 98 13.21 -6.16 0.92
CA LYS A 98 14.45 -6.38 0.15
C LYS A 98 14.82 -5.20 -0.71
N VAL A 99 13.87 -4.59 -1.42
CA VAL A 99 14.09 -3.42 -2.29
C VAL A 99 14.53 -2.19 -1.47
N ILE A 100 13.92 -1.96 -0.30
CA ILE A 100 14.32 -0.91 0.63
C ILE A 100 15.78 -1.13 1.10
N GLY A 101 16.13 -2.35 1.44
CA GLY A 101 17.50 -2.73 1.82
C GLY A 101 18.50 -2.50 0.67
N ASN A 102 18.13 -2.88 -0.54
CA ASN A 102 18.96 -2.66 -1.73
C ASN A 102 19.16 -1.16 -2.01
N HIS A 103 18.11 -0.34 -1.84
CA HIS A 103 18.20 1.11 -2.00
C HIS A 103 19.19 1.73 -1.00
N ASN A 104 19.16 1.33 0.26
CA ASN A 104 20.14 1.78 1.24
C ASN A 104 21.57 1.41 0.82
N GLY A 105 21.80 0.18 0.35
CA GLY A 105 23.09 -0.25 -0.17
C GLY A 105 23.56 0.58 -1.37
N ILE A 106 22.65 0.87 -2.31
CA ILE A 106 22.94 1.70 -3.50
C ILE A 106 23.27 3.15 -3.09
N THR A 107 22.52 3.71 -2.15
CA THR A 107 22.75 5.08 -1.66
C THR A 107 24.13 5.22 -1.02
N ILE A 108 24.51 4.30 -0.15
CA ILE A 108 25.83 4.28 0.48
C ILE A 108 26.91 4.05 -0.58
N ALA A 109 26.73 3.08 -1.47
CA ALA A 109 27.69 2.81 -2.54
C ALA A 109 27.85 4.00 -3.49
N GLY A 110 26.77 4.74 -3.78
CA GLY A 110 26.81 5.95 -4.61
C GLY A 110 27.55 7.11 -3.94
N SER A 111 27.56 7.17 -2.59
CA SER A 111 28.29 8.20 -1.84
C SER A 111 29.81 7.96 -1.77
N HIS A 112 30.23 6.75 -2.15
CA HIS A 112 31.65 6.41 -2.24
C HIS A 112 32.23 6.79 -3.62
N GLY A 113 33.53 6.62 -3.72
CA GLY A 113 34.32 6.96 -4.89
C GLY A 113 35.51 7.81 -4.47
N HIS A 114 36.69 7.43 -4.93
CA HIS A 114 37.90 8.17 -4.63
C HIS A 114 38.34 8.87 -5.92
N PHE A 115 38.26 10.20 -5.93
CA PHE A 115 38.57 11.05 -7.06
C PHE A 115 37.71 10.68 -8.29
N GLU A 116 38.27 10.05 -9.32
CA GLU A 116 37.62 9.81 -10.61
C GLU A 116 37.08 8.36 -10.76
N LEU A 117 37.09 7.55 -9.69
CA LEU A 117 36.63 6.15 -9.78
C LEU A 117 35.80 5.73 -8.57
N ASN A 118 34.60 5.29 -8.82
CA ASN A 118 33.78 4.54 -7.86
C ASN A 118 33.87 3.04 -8.18
N VAL A 119 34.39 2.25 -7.23
CA VAL A 119 34.58 0.79 -7.37
C VAL A 119 33.34 -0.02 -6.99
N PHE A 120 32.28 0.60 -6.47
CA PHE A 120 31.08 -0.08 -6.00
C PHE A 120 30.09 -0.44 -7.13
N LYS A 121 30.46 -0.23 -8.39
CA LYS A 121 29.62 -0.51 -9.57
C LYS A 121 29.01 -1.92 -9.58
N PRO A 122 29.74 -3.02 -9.24
CA PRO A 122 29.13 -4.36 -9.20
C PRO A 122 28.01 -4.48 -8.17
N LEU A 123 28.19 -3.90 -6.99
CA LEU A 123 27.17 -3.86 -5.93
C LEU A 123 25.93 -3.09 -6.39
N ILE A 124 26.14 -1.89 -6.96
CA ILE A 124 25.06 -1.04 -7.46
C ILE A 124 24.30 -1.76 -8.56
N ALA A 125 25.00 -2.34 -9.54
CA ALA A 125 24.40 -3.07 -10.65
C ALA A 125 23.57 -4.28 -10.16
N HIS A 126 24.13 -5.08 -9.25
CA HIS A 126 23.44 -6.24 -8.68
C HIS A 126 22.14 -5.82 -7.97
N ASN A 127 22.24 -4.84 -7.06
CA ASN A 127 21.10 -4.42 -6.24
C ASN A 127 19.99 -3.75 -7.07
N ILE A 128 20.34 -2.93 -8.08
CA ILE A 128 19.33 -2.27 -8.91
C ILE A 128 18.59 -3.25 -9.81
N LEU A 129 19.31 -4.15 -10.47
CA LEU A 129 18.71 -5.17 -11.34
C LEU A 129 17.82 -6.11 -10.54
N GLN A 130 18.32 -6.61 -9.39
CA GLN A 130 17.51 -7.44 -8.50
C GLN A 130 16.23 -6.72 -8.04
N SER A 131 16.31 -5.42 -7.71
CA SER A 131 15.14 -4.65 -7.29
C SER A 131 14.10 -4.50 -8.41
N ILE A 132 14.55 -4.30 -9.64
CA ILE A 132 13.67 -4.23 -10.82
C ILE A 132 12.93 -5.55 -11.00
N ASP A 133 13.65 -6.66 -11.04
CA ASP A 133 13.07 -7.99 -11.27
C ASP A 133 12.08 -8.36 -10.15
N LEU A 134 12.47 -8.17 -8.89
CA LEU A 134 11.62 -8.47 -7.74
C LEU A 134 10.31 -7.66 -7.73
N ILE A 135 10.38 -6.35 -8.01
CA ILE A 135 9.15 -5.53 -8.08
C ILE A 135 8.29 -5.95 -9.27
N ALA A 136 8.90 -6.16 -10.45
CA ALA A 136 8.16 -6.53 -11.64
C ALA A 136 7.41 -7.87 -11.45
N ASP A 137 8.09 -8.90 -10.99
CA ASP A 137 7.49 -10.22 -10.79
C ASP A 137 6.47 -10.23 -9.67
N SER A 138 6.79 -9.60 -8.52
CA SER A 138 5.86 -9.59 -7.38
C SER A 138 4.59 -8.82 -7.69
N THR A 139 4.66 -7.67 -8.38
CA THR A 139 3.47 -6.89 -8.73
C THR A 139 2.61 -7.61 -9.76
N LYS A 140 3.22 -8.28 -10.72
CA LYS A 140 2.50 -9.12 -11.70
C LYS A 140 1.74 -10.25 -11.00
N ASN A 141 2.42 -10.99 -10.13
CA ASN A 141 1.81 -12.09 -9.39
C ASN A 141 0.73 -11.60 -8.42
N PHE A 142 0.99 -10.52 -7.70
CA PHE A 142 0.03 -9.90 -6.80
C PHE A 142 -1.24 -9.46 -7.54
N SER A 143 -1.08 -8.84 -8.72
CA SER A 143 -2.22 -8.46 -9.56
C SER A 143 -3.04 -9.68 -10.00
N LEU A 144 -2.37 -10.73 -10.51
CA LEU A 144 -3.04 -11.90 -11.09
C LEU A 144 -3.68 -12.82 -10.04
N TYR A 145 -2.97 -13.06 -8.93
CA TYR A 145 -3.34 -14.08 -7.94
C TYR A 145 -3.97 -13.51 -6.66
N CYS A 146 -4.01 -12.19 -6.52
CA CYS A 146 -4.68 -11.56 -5.39
C CYS A 146 -5.68 -10.51 -5.85
N VAL A 147 -5.21 -9.38 -6.38
CA VAL A 147 -6.03 -8.18 -6.62
C VAL A 147 -7.20 -8.43 -7.56
N LYS A 148 -6.98 -9.18 -8.64
CA LYS A 148 -7.98 -9.47 -9.67
C LYS A 148 -9.25 -10.12 -9.12
N ASP A 149 -9.11 -10.99 -8.12
CA ASP A 149 -10.22 -11.83 -7.62
C ASP A 149 -10.67 -11.44 -6.20
N ILE A 150 -10.20 -10.30 -5.67
CA ILE A 150 -10.69 -9.75 -4.41
C ILE A 150 -12.17 -9.41 -4.52
N LYS A 151 -12.94 -9.82 -3.51
CA LYS A 151 -14.37 -9.49 -3.39
C LYS A 151 -14.64 -8.74 -2.10
N ALA A 152 -15.52 -7.73 -2.18
CA ALA A 152 -15.99 -7.02 -1.00
C ALA A 152 -17.01 -7.88 -0.24
N ASN A 153 -16.79 -8.11 1.05
CA ASN A 153 -17.78 -8.70 1.96
C ASN A 153 -18.76 -7.60 2.42
N LYS A 154 -19.72 -7.31 1.57
CA LYS A 154 -20.68 -6.21 1.80
C LYS A 154 -21.41 -6.32 3.13
N LYS A 155 -21.70 -7.53 3.58
CA LYS A 155 -22.38 -7.77 4.86
C LYS A 155 -21.50 -7.32 6.03
N LYS A 156 -20.22 -7.73 6.00
CA LYS A 156 -19.27 -7.39 7.09
C LYS A 156 -18.94 -5.90 7.11
N ILE A 157 -18.77 -5.31 5.91
CA ILE A 157 -18.58 -3.87 5.77
C ILE A 157 -19.76 -3.11 6.36
N GLN A 158 -21.00 -3.55 6.09
CA GLN A 158 -22.19 -2.90 6.61
C GLN A 158 -22.30 -3.05 8.13
N GLU A 159 -21.98 -4.22 8.69
CA GLU A 159 -21.92 -4.44 10.14
C GLU A 159 -20.92 -3.49 10.84
N HIS A 160 -19.72 -3.34 10.27
CA HIS A 160 -18.71 -2.42 10.82
C HIS A 160 -19.14 -0.96 10.71
N LEU A 161 -19.76 -0.59 9.59
CA LEU A 161 -20.27 0.75 9.36
C LEU A 161 -21.38 1.09 10.37
N ASP A 162 -22.35 0.21 10.55
CA ASP A 162 -23.48 0.41 11.47
C ASP A 162 -23.02 0.51 12.93
N ASN A 163 -21.93 -0.16 13.28
CA ASN A 163 -21.31 -0.10 14.60
C ASN A 163 -20.33 1.05 14.80
N SER A 164 -19.99 1.79 13.74
CA SER A 164 -19.02 2.88 13.80
C SER A 164 -19.55 4.09 14.56
N LEU A 165 -18.90 4.44 15.67
CA LEU A 165 -19.23 5.66 16.42
C LEU A 165 -18.82 6.95 15.71
N MET A 166 -17.96 6.87 14.67
CA MET A 166 -17.51 8.03 13.91
C MET A 166 -18.65 8.68 13.11
N LEU A 167 -19.71 7.95 12.82
CA LEU A 167 -20.90 8.47 12.13
C LEU A 167 -21.62 9.58 12.93
N VAL A 168 -21.35 9.71 14.21
CA VAL A 168 -21.87 10.79 15.07
C VAL A 168 -21.50 12.18 14.55
N THR A 169 -20.41 12.30 13.80
CA THR A 169 -19.95 13.56 13.22
C THR A 169 -21.02 14.20 12.34
N ALA A 170 -21.83 13.41 11.63
CA ALA A 170 -22.92 13.91 10.81
C ALA A 170 -24.06 14.54 11.65
N LEU A 171 -24.21 14.14 12.91
CA LEU A 171 -25.25 14.70 13.81
C LEU A 171 -24.86 16.05 14.40
N ALA A 172 -23.59 16.32 14.60
CA ALA A 172 -23.10 17.49 15.31
C ALA A 172 -23.65 18.84 14.76
N PRO A 173 -23.74 19.07 13.43
CA PRO A 173 -24.32 20.29 12.88
C PRO A 173 -25.81 20.49 13.18
N HIS A 174 -26.55 19.41 13.50
CA HIS A 174 -28.00 19.42 13.69
C HIS A 174 -28.42 19.47 15.15
N ILE A 175 -27.69 18.79 16.03
CA ILE A 175 -28.04 18.66 17.46
C ILE A 175 -27.02 19.31 18.39
N GLY A 176 -25.96 19.90 17.84
CA GLY A 176 -24.83 20.47 18.57
C GLY A 176 -23.78 19.44 18.98
N TYR A 177 -22.52 19.90 19.13
CA TYR A 177 -21.37 19.07 19.42
C TYR A 177 -21.51 18.28 20.74
N ASP A 178 -21.98 18.94 21.81
CA ASP A 178 -22.06 18.33 23.13
C ASP A 178 -23.07 17.17 23.18
N ASN A 179 -24.22 17.36 22.53
CA ASN A 179 -25.23 16.30 22.41
C ASN A 179 -24.72 15.13 21.58
N ALA A 180 -24.06 15.41 20.45
CA ALA A 180 -23.43 14.38 19.60
C ALA A 180 -22.37 13.60 20.38
N ALA A 181 -21.49 14.28 21.10
CA ALA A 181 -20.46 13.66 21.94
C ALA A 181 -21.07 12.79 23.05
N LYS A 182 -22.14 13.26 23.70
CA LYS A 182 -22.86 12.51 24.74
C LYS A 182 -23.47 11.23 24.16
N ILE A 183 -24.10 11.29 23.00
CA ILE A 183 -24.66 10.13 22.29
C ILE A 183 -23.57 9.09 22.02
N ALA A 184 -22.43 9.51 21.44
CA ALA A 184 -21.33 8.59 21.13
C ALA A 184 -20.76 7.92 22.40
N LYS A 185 -20.52 8.70 23.46
CA LYS A 185 -20.01 8.18 24.72
C LYS A 185 -21.02 7.21 25.39
N THR A 186 -22.31 7.50 25.28
CA THR A 186 -23.36 6.64 25.82
C THR A 186 -23.47 5.34 25.04
N ALA A 187 -23.41 5.42 23.70
CA ALA A 187 -23.42 4.24 22.84
C ALA A 187 -22.20 3.33 23.13
N LEU A 188 -21.02 3.91 23.31
CA LEU A 188 -19.81 3.16 23.68
C LEU A 188 -19.97 2.47 25.05
N LYS A 189 -20.42 3.22 26.05
CA LYS A 189 -20.60 2.70 27.42
C LYS A 189 -21.61 1.56 27.51
N ASN A 190 -22.70 1.68 26.75
CA ASN A 190 -23.80 0.73 26.79
C ASN A 190 -23.65 -0.42 25.77
N GLY A 191 -22.64 -0.40 24.92
CA GLY A 191 -22.47 -1.37 23.81
C GLY A 191 -23.63 -1.32 22.81
N THR A 192 -24.25 -0.15 22.60
CA THR A 192 -25.39 0.06 21.71
C THR A 192 -24.98 0.84 20.46
N SER A 193 -25.83 0.84 19.43
CA SER A 193 -25.58 1.65 18.23
C SER A 193 -25.82 3.14 18.46
N LEU A 194 -25.15 3.99 17.69
CA LEU A 194 -25.42 5.45 17.67
C LEU A 194 -26.89 5.75 17.42
N LYS A 195 -27.53 5.02 16.50
CA LYS A 195 -28.94 5.18 16.17
C LYS A 195 -29.81 4.97 17.42
N THR A 196 -29.57 3.89 18.17
CA THR A 196 -30.34 3.56 19.37
C THR A 196 -30.26 4.70 20.40
N GLU A 197 -29.05 5.17 20.68
CA GLU A 197 -28.88 6.23 21.67
C GLU A 197 -29.33 7.60 21.19
N ALA A 198 -29.18 7.92 19.89
CA ALA A 198 -29.68 9.16 19.34
C ALA A 198 -31.22 9.28 19.44
N LEU A 199 -31.94 8.20 19.10
CA LEU A 199 -33.41 8.18 19.19
C LEU A 199 -33.92 8.29 20.63
N LYS A 200 -33.23 7.70 21.61
CA LYS A 200 -33.57 7.81 23.02
C LYS A 200 -33.50 9.25 23.54
N THR A 201 -32.67 10.11 22.97
CA THR A 201 -32.59 11.50 23.43
C THR A 201 -33.81 12.34 23.08
N GLY A 202 -34.61 11.92 22.10
CA GLY A 202 -35.73 12.70 21.57
C GLY A 202 -35.31 13.92 20.70
N LEU A 203 -34.00 14.17 20.56
CA LEU A 203 -33.49 15.30 19.77
C LEU A 203 -33.61 15.06 18.27
N ILE A 204 -33.76 13.82 17.83
CA ILE A 204 -33.86 13.42 16.45
C ILE A 204 -34.78 12.22 16.30
N ASN A 205 -35.62 12.22 15.28
CA ASN A 205 -36.46 11.08 14.93
C ASN A 205 -35.77 10.15 13.93
N GLU A 206 -36.32 8.97 13.72
CA GLU A 206 -35.71 7.94 12.87
C GLU A 206 -35.56 8.38 11.39
N LYS A 207 -36.53 9.14 10.87
CA LYS A 207 -36.53 9.63 9.49
C LYS A 207 -35.39 10.61 9.26
N ASP A 208 -35.23 11.58 10.20
CA ASP A 208 -34.18 12.57 10.13
C ASP A 208 -32.81 11.94 10.38
N TYR A 209 -32.70 11.00 11.32
CA TYR A 209 -31.46 10.25 11.54
C TYR A 209 -30.95 9.58 10.24
N LYS A 210 -31.81 8.82 9.55
CA LYS A 210 -31.44 8.17 8.29
C LYS A 210 -31.05 9.17 7.17
N LYS A 211 -31.65 10.35 7.17
CA LYS A 211 -31.34 11.39 6.18
C LYS A 211 -30.01 12.08 6.46
N ILE A 212 -29.69 12.29 7.73
CA ILE A 212 -28.50 13.03 8.19
C ILE A 212 -27.30 12.09 8.23
N VAL A 213 -27.43 10.92 8.86
CA VAL A 213 -26.37 9.93 9.00
C VAL A 213 -26.34 9.04 7.76
N ASP A 214 -25.88 9.63 6.67
CA ASP A 214 -25.65 8.95 5.39
C ASP A 214 -24.15 8.91 5.11
N PRO A 215 -23.48 7.76 5.26
CA PRO A 215 -22.04 7.62 5.06
C PRO A 215 -21.58 8.10 3.68
N LYS A 216 -22.42 7.99 2.65
CA LYS A 216 -22.07 8.42 1.30
C LYS A 216 -21.85 9.93 1.22
N LYS A 217 -22.53 10.71 2.05
CA LYS A 217 -22.36 12.16 2.11
C LYS A 217 -21.09 12.59 2.87
N MET A 218 -20.49 11.67 3.63
CA MET A 218 -19.28 11.96 4.41
C MET A 218 -17.98 11.76 3.62
N ILE A 219 -18.02 11.08 2.49
CA ILE A 219 -16.83 10.75 1.67
C ILE A 219 -16.63 11.69 0.48
N TYR A 220 -17.62 12.52 0.17
CA TYR A 220 -17.50 13.53 -0.86
C TYR A 220 -17.60 14.91 -0.22
N PRO A 221 -16.63 15.82 -0.49
CA PRO A 221 -16.77 17.20 -0.06
C PRO A 221 -18.04 17.80 -0.70
N ALA A 222 -18.76 18.57 0.10
CA ALA A 222 -19.95 19.30 -0.36
C ALA A 222 -19.55 20.40 -1.34
#